data_3b52b44d26e76cc1a0d9f7831ce0d522
#
_entry.id   3b52b44d26e76cc1a0d9f7831ce0d522
#
_cell.length_a   1.000
_cell.length_b   1.000
_cell.length_c   1.000
_cell.angle_alpha   90.00
_cell.angle_beta   90.00
_cell.angle_gamma   90.00
#
_symmetry.space_group_name_H-M   'P 1'
#
loop_
_entity.id
_entity.type
_entity.pdbx_description
1 polymer ?
#
loop_
_entity_poly.entity_id
_entity_poly.type
_entity_poly.pdbx_seq_one_letter_code
_entity_poly.pdbx_strand_id
1 'polypeptide(L)'
;MIEQLISRVFYARNVAHFEHWRTENYSEHKALGKFYDNIIDAIDKLVEAYQGAFSLIGNIPAPKVTEPDVLKLLEADAEWIEEHHEDLCKGNRAVANLVDGVTEVYLTTVYKLRNLK
;
A
#
# COMPACT_ATOMS: atom_id res chain seq x y z
N MET A 1 -9.21 -4.45 11.17
CA MET A 1 -9.11 -3.40 10.10
C MET A 1 -7.68 -3.19 9.63
N ILE A 2 -6.74 -2.90 10.54
CA ILE A 2 -5.32 -2.74 10.16
C ILE A 2 -4.75 -4.00 9.52
N GLU A 3 -5.17 -5.18 9.98
CA GLU A 3 -4.71 -6.45 9.45
C GLU A 3 -5.09 -6.64 7.97
N GLN A 4 -6.25 -6.12 7.58
CA GLN A 4 -6.69 -6.14 6.19
C GLN A 4 -5.85 -5.21 5.32
N LEU A 5 -5.46 -4.05 5.85
CA LEU A 5 -4.55 -3.14 5.16
C LEU A 5 -3.19 -3.81 4.94
N ILE A 6 -2.65 -4.46 5.97
CA ILE A 6 -1.37 -5.16 5.87
C ILE A 6 -1.44 -6.22 4.76
N SER A 7 -2.50 -7.01 4.75
CA SER A 7 -2.70 -8.05 3.72
C SER A 7 -2.71 -7.44 2.31
N ARG A 8 -3.43 -6.33 2.12
CA ARG A 8 -3.49 -5.63 0.83
C ARG A 8 -2.11 -5.11 0.41
N VAL A 9 -1.40 -4.49 1.34
CA VAL A 9 -0.08 -3.91 1.07
C VAL A 9 0.91 -4.98 0.63
N PHE A 10 0.96 -6.10 1.36
CA PHE A 10 1.90 -7.17 1.01
C PHE A 10 1.54 -7.84 -0.32
N TYR A 11 0.26 -8.00 -0.61
CA TYR A 11 -0.15 -8.52 -1.91
C TYR A 11 0.25 -7.55 -3.04
N ALA A 12 -0.05 -6.26 -2.89
CA ALA A 12 0.33 -5.25 -3.88
C ALA A 12 1.84 -5.17 -4.07
N ARG A 13 2.58 -5.24 -2.97
CA ARG A 13 4.04 -5.24 -3.00
C ARG A 13 4.58 -6.42 -3.82
N ASN A 14 4.04 -7.61 -3.61
CA ASN A 14 4.48 -8.79 -4.35
C ASN A 14 4.12 -8.70 -5.84
N VAL A 15 2.88 -8.29 -6.15
CA VAL A 15 2.46 -8.11 -7.54
C VAL A 15 3.33 -7.07 -8.24
N ALA A 16 3.61 -5.95 -7.58
CA ALA A 16 4.47 -4.90 -8.15
C ALA A 16 5.88 -5.43 -8.41
N HIS A 17 6.43 -6.23 -7.50
CA HIS A 17 7.76 -6.82 -7.66
C HIS A 17 7.80 -7.78 -8.86
N PHE A 18 6.79 -8.64 -8.99
CA PHE A 18 6.73 -9.57 -10.13
C PHE A 18 6.57 -8.82 -11.46
N GLU A 19 5.71 -7.82 -11.50
CA GLU A 19 5.51 -7.03 -12.71
C GLU A 19 6.72 -6.17 -13.05
N HIS A 20 7.46 -5.71 -12.04
CA HIS A 20 8.76 -5.05 -12.20
C HIS A 20 9.73 -5.91 -13.02
N TRP A 21 9.73 -7.20 -12.78
CA TRP A 21 10.56 -8.12 -13.57
C TRP A 21 10.02 -8.37 -14.99
N ARG A 22 8.68 -8.43 -15.12
CA ARG A 22 8.04 -8.83 -16.38
C ARG A 22 7.91 -7.72 -17.40
N THR A 23 7.79 -6.48 -16.95
CA THR A 23 7.52 -5.35 -17.85
C THR A 23 8.65 -5.12 -18.83
N GLU A 24 8.29 -4.73 -20.03
CA GLU A 24 9.25 -4.32 -21.06
C GLU A 24 9.40 -2.79 -21.13
N ASN A 25 8.65 -2.07 -20.29
CA ASN A 25 8.70 -0.61 -20.22
C ASN A 25 9.60 -0.17 -19.06
N TYR A 26 10.65 0.58 -19.39
CA TYR A 26 11.64 0.98 -18.38
C TYR A 26 11.05 1.90 -17.31
N SER A 27 10.16 2.83 -17.70
CA SER A 27 9.50 3.72 -16.72
C SER A 27 8.66 2.94 -15.74
N GLU A 28 7.91 1.94 -16.21
CA GLU A 28 7.12 1.06 -15.36
C GLU A 28 8.01 0.24 -14.43
N HIS A 29 9.09 -0.32 -14.96
CA HIS A 29 10.08 -1.06 -14.17
C HIS A 29 10.59 -0.23 -13.01
N LYS A 30 10.98 1.02 -13.27
CA LYS A 30 11.51 1.93 -12.23
C LYS A 30 10.42 2.31 -11.22
N ALA A 31 9.22 2.65 -11.69
CA ALA A 31 8.13 3.04 -10.80
C ALA A 31 7.73 1.91 -9.85
N LEU A 32 7.61 0.69 -10.37
CA LEU A 32 7.26 -0.47 -9.56
C LEU A 32 8.36 -0.84 -8.57
N GLY A 33 9.62 -0.72 -8.97
CA GLY A 33 10.77 -0.95 -8.09
C GLY A 33 10.74 0.01 -6.89
N LYS A 34 10.46 1.28 -7.13
CA LYS A 34 10.37 2.26 -6.05
C LYS A 34 9.17 1.99 -5.14
N PHE A 35 8.04 1.55 -5.73
CA PHE A 35 6.86 1.22 -4.94
C PHE A 35 7.15 0.10 -3.94
N TYR A 36 7.63 -1.05 -4.40
CA TYR A 36 7.79 -2.19 -3.49
C TYR A 36 8.87 -1.96 -2.42
N ASP A 37 9.84 -1.08 -2.69
CA ASP A 37 10.83 -0.70 -1.67
C ASP A 37 10.21 0.24 -0.63
N ASN A 38 9.51 1.26 -1.08
CA ASN A 38 9.00 2.32 -0.20
C ASN A 38 7.79 1.88 0.62
N ILE A 39 6.95 1.02 0.07
CA ILE A 39 5.71 0.64 0.76
C ILE A 39 5.99 -0.17 2.03
N ILE A 40 7.04 -0.94 2.05
CA ILE A 40 7.42 -1.72 3.24
C ILE A 40 7.81 -0.79 4.39
N ASP A 41 8.63 0.22 4.11
CA ASP A 41 9.00 1.20 5.13
C ASP A 41 7.76 1.94 5.67
N ALA A 42 6.86 2.32 4.78
CA ALA A 42 5.65 3.04 5.16
C ALA A 42 4.73 2.19 6.05
N ILE A 43 4.50 0.91 5.68
CA ILE A 43 3.63 0.04 6.45
C ILE A 43 4.25 -0.33 7.80
N ASP A 44 5.56 -0.52 7.86
CA ASP A 44 6.26 -0.81 9.12
C ASP A 44 6.07 0.33 10.13
N LYS A 45 6.26 1.57 9.69
CA LYS A 45 6.06 2.74 10.56
C LYS A 45 4.62 2.82 11.06
N LEU A 46 3.67 2.59 10.16
CA LEU A 46 2.26 2.63 10.54
C LEU A 46 1.90 1.56 11.56
N VAL A 47 2.30 0.33 11.33
CA VAL A 47 1.95 -0.80 12.21
C VAL A 47 2.55 -0.59 13.60
N GLU A 48 3.81 -0.18 13.69
CA GLU A 48 4.45 0.04 14.99
C GLU A 48 3.79 1.18 15.75
N ALA A 49 3.47 2.29 15.08
CA ALA A 49 2.77 3.41 15.72
C ALA A 49 1.34 3.03 16.13
N TYR A 50 0.65 2.27 15.29
CA TYR A 50 -0.69 1.76 15.60
C TYR A 50 -0.67 0.92 16.88
N GLN A 51 0.29 0.01 16.99
CA GLN A 51 0.44 -0.84 18.18
C GLN A 51 0.78 -0.02 19.43
N GLY A 52 1.57 1.03 19.27
CA GLY A 52 1.89 1.95 20.36
C GLY A 52 0.69 2.77 20.82
N ALA A 53 -0.16 3.18 19.87
CA ALA A 53 -1.35 3.99 20.15
C ALA A 53 -2.51 3.17 20.69
N PHE A 54 -2.68 1.94 20.23
CA PHE A 54 -3.88 1.15 20.51
C PHE A 54 -3.57 -0.21 21.14
N SER A 55 -3.20 -1.20 20.34
CA SER A 55 -2.95 -2.56 20.81
C SER A 55 -2.18 -3.35 19.74
N LEU A 56 -1.65 -4.49 20.13
CA LEU A 56 -1.02 -5.40 19.17
C LEU A 56 -2.02 -5.81 18.10
N ILE A 57 -1.54 -5.95 16.87
CA ILE A 57 -2.37 -6.42 15.77
C ILE A 57 -2.73 -7.89 15.94
N GLY A 58 -3.82 -8.30 15.31
CA GLY A 58 -4.26 -9.69 15.28
C GLY A 58 -3.69 -10.45 14.08
N ASN A 59 -4.35 -11.55 13.74
CA ASN A 59 -3.95 -12.37 12.61
C ASN A 59 -4.17 -11.62 11.29
N ILE A 60 -3.20 -11.73 10.39
CA ILE A 60 -3.28 -11.10 9.08
C ILE A 60 -3.97 -12.08 8.12
N PRO A 61 -5.09 -11.69 7.50
CA PRO A 61 -5.79 -12.60 6.59
C PRO A 61 -4.99 -12.85 5.31
N ALA A 62 -5.24 -13.98 4.68
CA ALA A 62 -4.68 -14.23 3.37
C ALA A 62 -5.20 -13.20 2.37
N PRO A 63 -4.37 -12.73 1.44
CA PRO A 63 -4.81 -11.74 0.46
C PRO A 63 -5.83 -12.36 -0.51
N LYS A 64 -6.81 -11.54 -0.90
CA LYS A 64 -7.77 -11.92 -1.95
C LYS A 64 -7.19 -11.48 -3.28
N VAL A 65 -7.09 -12.41 -4.23
CA VAL A 65 -6.65 -12.09 -5.59
C VAL A 65 -7.84 -11.49 -6.33
N THR A 66 -7.87 -10.17 -6.46
CA THR A 66 -9.02 -9.48 -7.02
C THR A 66 -8.74 -8.79 -8.35
N GLU A 67 -7.48 -8.42 -8.62
CA GLU A 67 -7.13 -7.66 -9.82
C GLU A 67 -5.72 -8.00 -10.28
N PRO A 68 -5.55 -8.59 -11.48
CA PRO A 68 -4.22 -8.92 -12.01
C PRO A 68 -3.48 -7.71 -12.59
N ASP A 69 -4.18 -6.64 -12.97
CA ASP A 69 -3.57 -5.43 -13.50
C ASP A 69 -3.01 -4.60 -12.34
N VAL A 70 -1.70 -4.36 -12.35
CA VAL A 70 -1.03 -3.71 -11.22
C VAL A 70 -1.52 -2.27 -10.99
N LEU A 71 -1.77 -1.51 -12.06
CA LEU A 71 -2.27 -0.14 -11.90
C LEU A 71 -3.65 -0.13 -11.26
N LYS A 72 -4.55 -0.98 -11.73
CA LYS A 72 -5.89 -1.09 -11.15
C LYS A 72 -5.86 -1.57 -9.71
N LEU A 73 -4.94 -2.48 -9.40
CA LEU A 73 -4.75 -2.96 -8.03
C LEU A 73 -4.34 -1.82 -7.11
N LEU A 74 -3.36 -1.01 -7.52
CA LEU A 74 -2.90 0.11 -6.70
C LEU A 74 -3.99 1.18 -6.54
N GLU A 75 -4.76 1.44 -7.60
CA GLU A 75 -5.90 2.36 -7.54
C GLU A 75 -6.95 1.86 -6.57
N ALA A 76 -7.28 0.58 -6.62
CA ALA A 76 -8.28 -0.03 -5.72
C ALA A 76 -7.82 0.01 -4.27
N ASP A 77 -6.55 -0.23 -4.02
CA ASP A 77 -6.02 -0.16 -2.65
C ASP A 77 -6.04 1.27 -2.11
N ALA A 78 -5.66 2.25 -2.92
CA ALA A 78 -5.71 3.66 -2.50
C ALA A 78 -7.14 4.08 -2.14
N GLU A 79 -8.11 3.66 -2.94
CA GLU A 79 -9.52 3.91 -2.68
C GLU A 79 -10.00 3.22 -1.40
N TRP A 80 -9.60 1.97 -1.19
CA TRP A 80 -9.93 1.22 0.01
C TRP A 80 -9.40 1.93 1.27
N ILE A 81 -8.16 2.43 1.23
CA ILE A 81 -7.56 3.14 2.35
C ILE A 81 -8.35 4.42 2.65
N GLU A 82 -8.73 5.16 1.62
CA GLU A 82 -9.52 6.38 1.78
C GLU A 82 -10.88 6.09 2.43
N GLU A 83 -11.56 5.05 1.97
CA GLU A 83 -12.87 4.64 2.52
C GLU A 83 -12.79 4.20 3.98
N HIS A 84 -11.65 3.66 4.41
CA HIS A 84 -11.48 3.12 5.77
C HIS A 84 -10.56 3.98 6.64
N HIS A 85 -10.25 5.19 6.20
CA HIS A 85 -9.28 6.06 6.85
C HIS A 85 -9.61 6.29 8.33
N GLU A 86 -10.85 6.64 8.66
CA GLU A 86 -11.23 6.89 10.04
C GLU A 86 -11.17 5.64 10.90
N ASP A 87 -11.60 4.51 10.37
CA ASP A 87 -11.53 3.23 11.10
C ASP A 87 -10.09 2.82 11.39
N LEU A 88 -9.17 3.14 10.48
CA LEU A 88 -7.74 2.87 10.66
C LEU A 88 -7.11 3.81 11.69
N CYS A 89 -7.46 5.09 11.63
CA CYS A 89 -6.82 6.14 12.44
C CYS A 89 -7.41 6.29 13.84
N LYS A 90 -8.70 6.03 14.00
CA LYS A 90 -9.43 6.12 15.28
C LYS A 90 -9.19 7.46 15.99
N GLY A 91 -9.09 8.54 15.23
CA GLY A 91 -8.87 9.86 15.75
C GLY A 91 -7.44 10.17 16.20
N ASN A 92 -6.50 9.25 16.07
CA ASN A 92 -5.10 9.48 16.45
C ASN A 92 -4.36 10.16 15.30
N ARG A 93 -3.82 11.36 15.57
CA ARG A 93 -3.18 12.20 14.54
C ARG A 93 -1.89 11.60 13.99
N ALA A 94 -1.08 11.00 14.87
CA ALA A 94 0.18 10.37 14.44
C ALA A 94 -0.09 9.18 13.54
N VAL A 95 -1.07 8.34 13.91
CA VAL A 95 -1.49 7.21 13.08
C VAL A 95 -2.06 7.70 11.76
N ALA A 96 -2.88 8.76 11.78
CA ALA A 96 -3.44 9.35 10.56
C ALA A 96 -2.34 9.81 9.59
N ASN A 97 -1.31 10.49 10.10
CA ASN A 97 -0.18 10.91 9.27
C ASN A 97 0.52 9.72 8.61
N LEU A 98 0.64 8.61 9.31
CA LEU A 98 1.31 7.42 8.77
C LEU A 98 0.43 6.65 7.79
N VAL A 99 -0.89 6.64 8.00
CA VAL A 99 -1.84 6.14 6.98
C VAL A 99 -1.71 6.98 5.71
N ASP A 100 -1.68 8.29 5.86
CA ASP A 100 -1.50 9.21 4.72
C ASP A 100 -0.16 8.96 4.00
N GLY A 101 0.88 8.62 4.73
CA GLY A 101 2.18 8.23 4.15
C GLY A 101 2.09 6.96 3.30
N VAL A 102 1.33 5.97 3.75
CA VAL A 102 1.06 4.76 2.95
C VAL A 102 0.31 5.15 1.67
N THR A 103 -0.75 5.95 1.80
CA THR A 103 -1.53 6.43 0.65
C THR A 103 -0.66 7.18 -0.34
N GLU A 104 0.26 8.02 0.14
CA GLU A 104 1.17 8.79 -0.72
C GLU A 104 2.02 7.86 -1.60
N VAL A 105 2.54 6.78 -1.05
CA VAL A 105 3.33 5.81 -1.83
C VAL A 105 2.47 5.22 -2.96
N TYR A 106 1.23 4.86 -2.68
CA TYR A 106 0.29 4.39 -3.70
C TYR A 106 0.04 5.45 -4.77
N LEU A 107 -0.31 6.66 -4.35
CA LEU A 107 -0.71 7.72 -5.29
C LEU A 107 0.44 8.19 -6.18
N THR A 108 1.66 8.31 -5.65
CA THR A 108 2.81 8.69 -6.45
C THR A 108 3.14 7.62 -7.50
N THR A 109 2.96 6.36 -7.15
CA THR A 109 3.17 5.26 -8.08
C THR A 109 2.08 5.23 -9.15
N VAL A 110 0.82 5.41 -8.77
CA VAL A 110 -0.30 5.52 -9.69
C VAL A 110 -0.06 6.65 -10.70
N TYR A 111 0.40 7.81 -10.22
CA TYR A 111 0.76 8.93 -11.11
C TYR A 111 1.78 8.49 -12.16
N LYS A 112 2.85 7.84 -11.73
CA LYS A 112 3.93 7.43 -12.64
C LYS A 112 3.45 6.40 -13.65
N LEU A 113 2.67 5.42 -13.21
CA LEU A 113 2.18 4.37 -14.09
C LEU A 113 1.20 4.88 -15.14
N ARG A 114 0.39 5.89 -14.79
CA ARG A 114 -0.56 6.49 -15.73
C ARG A 114 0.11 7.39 -16.75
N ASN A 115 1.12 8.14 -16.36
CA ASN A 115 1.58 9.30 -17.12
C ASN A 115 2.99 9.19 -17.68
N LEU A 116 3.87 8.42 -17.05
CA LEU A 116 5.27 8.34 -17.44
C LEU A 116 5.51 7.01 -18.17
N LYS A 117 5.68 7.10 -19.47
CA LYS A 117 5.86 5.92 -20.33
C LYS A 117 7.28 5.76 -20.81
#